data_2fd2557eb75de2d72fa49e2b51663f0a
#
_entry.id   2fd2557eb75de2d72fa49e2b51663f0a
#
_cell.length_a   1.000
_cell.length_b   1.000
_cell.length_c   1.000
_cell.angle_alpha   90.00
_cell.angle_beta   90.00
_cell.angle_gamma   90.00
#
_symmetry.space_group_name_H-M   'P 1'
#
loop_
_entity.id
_entity.type
_entity.pdbx_description
1 polymer ?
#
loop_
_entity_poly.entity_id
_entity_poly.type
_entity_poly.pdbx_seq_one_letter_code
_entity_poly.pdbx_strand_id
1 'polypeptide(L)'
;MRNYLTLALAGGLLTLAPMANAQPRGGAPLQVPNPHYVSIPMEVTVNKPAAEVWARVGKYCDIGEWMQFPCTITQGKDGEFGAVRSIQNEVLVGKTELSYTYTQPVREGQIYIMYHGTLEARPLTATTSKLIYTLVYDDSTLADDAAREADHQQRRTMFTRALENMKILAEGGTLPPAPARGGRGGKGKGKGKQ
;
A
#
# COMPACT_ATOMS: atom_id res chain seq x y z
N MET A 1 -62.40 -3.04 -65.89
CA MET A 1 -61.07 -3.67 -65.66
C MET A 1 -60.58 -3.26 -64.24
N ARG A 2 -60.69 -4.14 -63.31
CA ARG A 2 -60.32 -3.84 -61.88
C ARG A 2 -59.05 -4.59 -61.55
N ASN A 3 -57.98 -3.83 -61.37
CA ASN A 3 -56.71 -4.38 -60.95
C ASN A 3 -56.71 -4.55 -59.42
N TYR A 4 -56.49 -5.76 -58.93
CA TYR A 4 -56.28 -6.07 -57.53
C TYR A 4 -54.79 -6.07 -57.27
N LEU A 5 -54.34 -5.15 -56.37
CA LEU A 5 -52.95 -5.05 -55.89
C LEU A 5 -52.84 -5.94 -54.65
N THR A 6 -52.10 -7.03 -54.79
CA THR A 6 -51.83 -7.94 -53.67
C THR A 6 -50.62 -7.40 -52.83
N LEU A 7 -50.92 -7.08 -51.59
CA LEU A 7 -49.89 -6.63 -50.62
C LEU A 7 -49.31 -7.87 -49.92
N ALA A 8 -48.04 -8.18 -50.14
CA ALA A 8 -47.31 -9.25 -49.42
C ALA A 8 -46.76 -8.68 -48.12
N LEU A 9 -47.25 -9.19 -46.96
CA LEU A 9 -46.66 -8.95 -45.64
C LEU A 9 -45.44 -9.86 -45.48
N ALA A 10 -44.24 -9.26 -45.44
CA ALA A 10 -43.03 -9.94 -45.00
C ALA A 10 -42.97 -9.92 -43.47
N GLY A 11 -43.27 -11.04 -42.83
CA GLY A 11 -43.12 -11.23 -41.40
C GLY A 11 -41.61 -11.42 -41.04
N GLY A 12 -41.00 -10.42 -40.42
CA GLY A 12 -39.66 -10.53 -39.88
C GLY A 12 -39.68 -11.32 -38.56
N LEU A 13 -39.05 -12.48 -38.54
CA LEU A 13 -38.74 -13.18 -37.28
C LEU A 13 -37.65 -12.42 -36.54
N LEU A 14 -38.01 -11.74 -35.44
CA LEU A 14 -37.04 -11.27 -34.47
C LEU A 14 -36.49 -12.50 -33.69
N THR A 15 -35.29 -12.92 -33.99
CA THR A 15 -34.53 -13.86 -33.15
C THR A 15 -34.01 -13.14 -31.92
N LEU A 16 -34.66 -13.38 -30.79
CA LEU A 16 -34.11 -12.99 -29.46
C LEU A 16 -32.87 -13.83 -29.18
N ALA A 17 -31.70 -13.22 -29.34
CA ALA A 17 -30.47 -13.81 -28.88
C ALA A 17 -30.50 -13.97 -27.33
N PRO A 18 -30.16 -15.15 -26.78
CA PRO A 18 -30.09 -15.31 -25.34
C PRO A 18 -29.02 -14.37 -24.79
N MET A 19 -29.41 -13.48 -23.88
CA MET A 19 -28.47 -12.73 -23.09
C MET A 19 -27.63 -13.73 -22.28
N ALA A 20 -26.39 -13.93 -22.67
CA ALA A 20 -25.43 -14.69 -21.88
C ALA A 20 -25.32 -13.98 -20.53
N ASN A 21 -25.86 -14.57 -19.47
CA ASN A 21 -25.62 -14.17 -18.12
C ASN A 21 -24.10 -14.26 -17.91
N ALA A 22 -23.42 -13.13 -17.94
CA ALA A 22 -22.04 -13.02 -17.48
C ALA A 22 -22.05 -13.38 -15.99
N GLN A 23 -21.75 -14.64 -15.67
CA GLN A 23 -21.50 -15.03 -14.30
C GLN A 23 -20.37 -14.13 -13.77
N PRO A 24 -20.56 -13.51 -12.59
CA PRO A 24 -19.46 -12.81 -11.94
C PRO A 24 -18.31 -13.83 -11.84
N ARG A 25 -17.17 -13.51 -12.42
CA ARG A 25 -15.95 -14.28 -12.18
C ARG A 25 -15.70 -14.19 -10.69
N GLY A 26 -16.04 -15.28 -9.97
CA GLY A 26 -15.94 -15.36 -8.52
C GLY A 26 -14.49 -15.30 -8.08
N GLY A 27 -13.97 -14.09 -7.92
CA GLY A 27 -12.88 -13.85 -6.99
C GLY A 27 -13.45 -13.93 -5.57
N ALA A 28 -12.69 -14.48 -4.63
CA ALA A 28 -13.05 -14.41 -3.22
C ALA A 28 -13.39 -12.96 -2.87
N PRO A 29 -14.41 -12.71 -2.03
CA PRO A 29 -14.79 -11.36 -1.65
C PRO A 29 -13.57 -10.64 -1.06
N LEU A 30 -13.28 -9.43 -1.56
CA LEU A 30 -12.18 -8.60 -1.06
C LEU A 30 -12.44 -8.07 0.36
N GLN A 31 -13.64 -8.27 0.88
CA GLN A 31 -14.06 -7.85 2.21
C GLN A 31 -14.12 -9.05 3.15
N VAL A 32 -13.54 -8.88 4.35
CA VAL A 32 -13.78 -9.81 5.45
C VAL A 32 -15.14 -9.52 6.07
N PRO A 33 -15.89 -10.54 6.52
CA PRO A 33 -17.23 -10.37 7.09
C PRO A 33 -17.27 -9.46 8.32
N ASN A 34 -16.23 -9.46 9.13
CA ASN A 34 -16.12 -8.69 10.36
C ASN A 34 -14.74 -8.00 10.42
N PRO A 35 -14.52 -6.93 9.66
CA PRO A 35 -13.22 -6.26 9.65
C PRO A 35 -12.95 -5.58 11.00
N HIS A 36 -11.68 -5.55 11.39
CA HIS A 36 -11.18 -4.80 12.53
C HIS A 36 -10.12 -3.80 12.04
N TYR A 37 -10.56 -2.59 11.69
CA TYR A 37 -9.66 -1.56 11.17
C TYR A 37 -8.88 -0.89 12.30
N VAL A 38 -7.58 -0.78 12.09
CA VAL A 38 -6.68 -0.04 12.97
C VAL A 38 -6.04 1.13 12.23
N SER A 39 -5.81 2.23 12.95
CA SER A 39 -5.03 3.37 12.48
C SER A 39 -3.87 3.60 13.45
N ILE A 40 -2.65 3.60 12.94
CA ILE A 40 -1.42 3.74 13.72
C ILE A 40 -0.68 5.01 13.24
N PRO A 41 -0.97 6.18 13.81
CA PRO A 41 -0.21 7.39 13.53
C PRO A 41 1.09 7.40 14.32
N MET A 42 2.17 7.85 13.65
CA MET A 42 3.50 8.08 14.23
C MET A 42 4.04 9.39 13.67
N GLU A 43 4.79 10.15 14.46
CA GLU A 43 5.29 11.45 14.02
C GLU A 43 6.65 11.80 14.64
N VAL A 44 7.38 12.68 13.94
CA VAL A 44 8.61 13.29 14.44
C VAL A 44 8.68 14.76 14.01
N THR A 45 9.19 15.62 14.87
CA THR A 45 9.45 17.02 14.54
C THR A 45 10.83 17.15 13.87
N VAL A 46 10.88 17.91 12.76
CA VAL A 46 12.09 18.18 11.98
C VAL A 46 12.36 19.68 11.96
N ASN A 47 13.61 20.09 12.20
CA ASN A 47 14.05 21.50 12.25
C ASN A 47 14.36 22.03 10.83
N LYS A 48 13.41 21.85 9.91
CA LYS A 48 13.45 22.30 8.52
C LYS A 48 12.03 22.61 8.03
N PRO A 49 11.88 23.52 7.05
CA PRO A 49 10.60 23.75 6.37
C PRO A 49 10.09 22.46 5.71
N ALA A 50 8.76 22.25 5.72
CA ALA A 50 8.16 21.01 5.19
C ALA A 50 8.51 20.74 3.72
N ALA A 51 8.61 21.78 2.88
CA ALA A 51 8.99 21.63 1.49
C ALA A 51 10.44 21.11 1.33
N GLU A 52 11.38 21.58 2.15
CA GLU A 52 12.76 21.09 2.14
C GLU A 52 12.83 19.64 2.61
N VAL A 53 12.11 19.32 3.69
CA VAL A 53 11.99 17.94 4.19
C VAL A 53 11.44 17.02 3.12
N TRP A 54 10.35 17.42 2.46
CA TRP A 54 9.72 16.63 1.42
C TRP A 54 10.63 16.43 0.21
N ALA A 55 11.31 17.48 -0.24
CA ALA A 55 12.27 17.40 -1.33
C ALA A 55 13.40 16.40 -1.07
N ARG A 56 13.77 16.19 0.23
CA ARG A 56 14.88 15.29 0.62
C ARG A 56 14.47 13.84 0.83
N VAL A 57 13.25 13.58 1.35
CA VAL A 57 12.86 12.23 1.79
C VAL A 57 11.49 11.78 1.26
N GLY A 58 10.81 12.60 0.46
CA GLY A 58 9.42 12.40 0.06
C GLY A 58 9.21 11.72 -1.29
N LYS A 59 10.26 11.39 -2.07
CA LYS A 59 10.08 10.62 -3.31
C LYS A 59 9.66 9.20 -2.97
N TYR A 60 8.90 8.59 -3.88
CA TYR A 60 8.25 7.31 -3.59
C TYR A 60 9.24 6.16 -3.31
N CYS A 61 10.43 6.22 -3.91
CA CYS A 61 11.50 5.23 -3.65
C CYS A 61 12.60 5.72 -2.70
N ASP A 62 12.50 6.92 -2.10
CA ASP A 62 13.41 7.34 -1.02
C ASP A 62 13.31 6.44 0.22
N ILE A 63 12.24 5.66 0.34
CA ILE A 63 12.09 4.60 1.34
C ILE A 63 13.28 3.65 1.37
N GLY A 64 13.92 3.42 0.23
CA GLY A 64 15.12 2.58 0.14
C GLY A 64 16.27 3.13 0.97
N GLU A 65 16.42 4.46 1.03
CA GLU A 65 17.46 5.11 1.82
C GLU A 65 17.11 5.09 3.32
N TRP A 66 15.95 5.63 3.70
CA TRP A 66 15.62 5.76 5.12
C TRP A 66 15.22 4.46 5.81
N MET A 67 14.80 3.42 5.07
CA MET A 67 14.65 2.05 5.60
C MET A 67 15.90 1.18 5.39
N GLN A 68 16.88 1.68 4.63
CA GLN A 68 18.16 1.00 4.35
C GLN A 68 17.98 -0.36 3.67
N PHE A 69 17.13 -0.43 2.64
CA PHE A 69 16.98 -1.60 1.78
C PHE A 69 16.64 -1.18 0.33
N PRO A 70 16.91 -2.03 -0.68
CA PRO A 70 16.70 -1.66 -2.08
C PRO A 70 15.25 -1.31 -2.40
N CYS A 71 15.04 -0.20 -3.12
CA CYS A 71 13.77 0.17 -3.73
C CYS A 71 13.98 0.54 -5.19
N THR A 72 13.10 0.06 -6.06
CA THR A 72 13.02 0.43 -7.47
C THR A 72 11.55 0.60 -7.88
N ILE A 73 11.29 1.47 -8.85
CA ILE A 73 9.97 1.57 -9.48
C ILE A 73 9.89 0.45 -10.52
N THR A 74 8.93 -0.45 -10.36
CA THR A 74 8.72 -1.63 -11.22
C THR A 74 7.66 -1.38 -12.30
N GLN A 75 6.73 -0.42 -12.06
CA GLN A 75 5.72 0.01 -13.03
C GLN A 75 5.45 1.51 -12.87
N GLY A 76 5.13 2.20 -13.98
CA GLY A 76 4.88 3.63 -14.01
C GLY A 76 6.14 4.45 -13.79
N LYS A 77 5.99 5.70 -13.34
CA LYS A 77 7.10 6.61 -13.02
C LYS A 77 7.03 7.03 -11.56
N ASP A 78 8.20 7.30 -10.97
CA ASP A 78 8.29 7.74 -9.57
C ASP A 78 7.41 8.98 -9.32
N GLY A 79 6.58 8.90 -8.27
CA GLY A 79 5.65 9.95 -7.88
C GLY A 79 4.42 10.12 -8.76
N GLU A 80 4.20 9.31 -9.79
CA GLU A 80 2.96 9.30 -10.57
C GLU A 80 1.93 8.34 -9.94
N PHE A 81 0.65 8.66 -10.12
CA PHE A 81 -0.46 7.79 -9.71
C PHE A 81 -0.34 6.42 -10.36
N GLY A 82 -0.51 5.35 -9.59
CA GLY A 82 -0.37 3.98 -10.08
C GLY A 82 1.06 3.49 -10.18
N ALA A 83 2.08 4.30 -9.83
CA ALA A 83 3.45 3.82 -9.74
C ALA A 83 3.56 2.68 -8.73
N VAL A 84 4.27 1.60 -9.11
CA VAL A 84 4.50 0.44 -8.26
C VAL A 84 5.97 0.39 -7.87
N ARG A 85 6.26 0.26 -6.58
CA ARG A 85 7.63 0.04 -6.09
C ARG A 85 7.86 -1.42 -5.70
N SER A 86 9.11 -1.87 -5.79
CA SER A 86 9.51 -3.28 -5.55
C SER A 86 9.23 -3.76 -4.12
N ILE A 87 8.99 -2.85 -3.19
CA ILE A 87 8.66 -3.16 -1.80
C ILE A 87 7.21 -3.64 -1.75
N GLN A 88 7.00 -4.93 -1.50
CA GLN A 88 5.68 -5.55 -1.38
C GLN A 88 4.72 -5.27 -2.55
N ASN A 89 5.23 -4.83 -3.72
CA ASN A 89 4.45 -4.35 -4.87
C ASN A 89 3.48 -3.22 -4.49
N GLU A 90 3.94 -2.29 -3.66
CA GLU A 90 3.13 -1.18 -3.20
C GLU A 90 2.79 -0.23 -4.34
N VAL A 91 1.52 0.15 -4.40
CA VAL A 91 0.94 1.01 -5.46
C VAL A 91 0.66 2.38 -4.88
N LEU A 92 1.15 3.45 -5.52
CA LEU A 92 0.84 4.83 -5.16
C LEU A 92 -0.61 5.15 -5.54
N VAL A 93 -1.47 5.36 -4.55
CA VAL A 93 -2.93 5.56 -4.74
C VAL A 93 -3.42 6.94 -4.33
N GLY A 94 -2.60 7.75 -3.70
CA GLY A 94 -2.93 9.11 -3.30
C GLY A 94 -1.68 9.97 -3.20
N LYS A 95 -1.79 11.26 -3.53
CA LYS A 95 -0.72 12.23 -3.31
C LYS A 95 -1.25 13.65 -3.23
N THR A 96 -0.54 14.47 -2.46
CA THR A 96 -0.62 15.92 -2.49
C THR A 96 0.77 16.49 -2.80
N GLU A 97 0.96 17.79 -2.63
CA GLU A 97 2.27 18.41 -2.78
C GLU A 97 3.29 17.87 -1.76
N LEU A 98 2.86 17.61 -0.52
CA LEU A 98 3.73 17.21 0.60
C LEU A 98 3.29 15.87 1.24
N SER A 99 2.60 15.01 0.50
CA SER A 99 2.22 13.69 0.99
C SER A 99 2.04 12.68 -0.13
N TYR A 100 2.14 11.41 0.21
CA TYR A 100 1.62 10.32 -0.61
C TYR A 100 0.99 9.23 0.24
N THR A 101 0.07 8.50 -0.38
CA THR A 101 -0.55 7.29 0.18
C THR A 101 -0.32 6.13 -0.78
N TYR A 102 0.03 4.98 -0.24
CA TYR A 102 0.17 3.74 -1.00
C TYR A 102 -0.69 2.63 -0.40
N THR A 103 -0.99 1.63 -1.21
CA THR A 103 -1.64 0.39 -0.78
C THR A 103 -0.79 -0.82 -1.14
N GLN A 104 -0.97 -1.91 -0.40
CA GLN A 104 -0.40 -3.21 -0.75
C GLN A 104 -1.46 -4.09 -1.41
N PRO A 105 -1.15 -4.76 -2.54
CA PRO A 105 -2.04 -5.76 -3.11
C PRO A 105 -2.30 -6.89 -2.10
N VAL A 106 -3.53 -7.37 -2.07
CA VAL A 106 -3.88 -8.55 -1.27
C VAL A 106 -3.13 -9.77 -1.81
N ARG A 107 -2.55 -10.56 -0.92
CA ARG A 107 -1.80 -11.78 -1.24
C ARG A 107 -2.20 -12.91 -0.31
N GLU A 108 -2.14 -14.13 -0.84
CA GLU A 108 -2.35 -15.33 -0.03
C GLU A 108 -1.36 -15.40 1.14
N GLY A 109 -1.85 -15.79 2.32
CA GLY A 109 -1.05 -15.90 3.55
C GLY A 109 -0.71 -14.55 4.21
N GLN A 110 -1.27 -13.45 3.76
CA GLN A 110 -1.11 -12.15 4.37
C GLN A 110 -1.93 -12.06 5.66
N ILE A 111 -1.30 -11.58 6.75
CA ILE A 111 -1.95 -11.47 8.08
C ILE A 111 -2.75 -10.17 8.26
N TYR A 112 -2.84 -9.35 7.22
CA TYR A 112 -3.60 -8.09 7.21
C TYR A 112 -4.12 -7.81 5.79
N ILE A 113 -5.20 -7.08 5.70
CA ILE A 113 -5.85 -6.67 4.45
C ILE A 113 -6.11 -5.17 4.46
N MET A 114 -6.41 -4.61 3.28
CA MET A 114 -6.67 -3.17 3.11
C MET A 114 -5.52 -2.30 3.64
N TYR A 115 -4.27 -2.76 3.49
CA TYR A 115 -3.11 -2.04 4.00
C TYR A 115 -2.83 -0.78 3.21
N HIS A 116 -2.80 0.34 3.92
CA HIS A 116 -2.43 1.65 3.41
C HIS A 116 -1.37 2.27 4.32
N GLY A 117 -0.39 2.92 3.70
CA GLY A 117 0.56 3.76 4.41
C GLY A 117 0.54 5.17 3.82
N THR A 118 0.43 6.17 4.67
CA THR A 118 0.51 7.60 4.28
C THR A 118 1.73 8.23 4.92
N LEU A 119 2.58 8.84 4.11
CA LEU A 119 3.66 9.74 4.56
C LEU A 119 3.29 11.17 4.23
N GLU A 120 3.46 12.08 5.18
CA GLU A 120 3.17 13.50 5.06
C GLU A 120 4.26 14.35 5.72
N ALA A 121 4.63 15.47 5.08
CA ALA A 121 5.40 16.55 5.70
C ALA A 121 4.48 17.72 5.96
N ARG A 122 4.18 18.03 7.23
CA ARG A 122 3.25 19.08 7.64
C ARG A 122 4.01 20.28 8.20
N PRO A 123 3.79 21.51 7.66
CA PRO A 123 4.40 22.71 8.21
C PRO A 123 3.92 22.95 9.66
N LEU A 124 4.85 23.33 10.54
CA LEU A 124 4.56 23.84 11.90
C LEU A 124 4.85 25.35 11.98
N THR A 125 6.01 25.75 11.51
CA THR A 125 6.45 27.15 11.41
C THR A 125 7.17 27.35 10.07
N ALA A 126 7.71 28.53 9.83
CA ALA A 126 8.52 28.80 8.65
C ALA A 126 9.82 27.94 8.60
N THR A 127 10.30 27.44 9.73
CA THR A 127 11.58 26.73 9.86
C THR A 127 11.47 25.32 10.43
N THR A 128 10.26 24.88 10.81
CA THR A 128 10.04 23.56 11.41
C THR A 128 8.83 22.88 10.80
N SER A 129 8.85 21.57 10.77
CA SER A 129 7.77 20.72 10.27
C SER A 129 7.63 19.44 11.08
N LYS A 130 6.58 18.69 10.79
CA LYS A 130 6.38 17.31 11.23
C LYS A 130 6.46 16.38 10.04
N LEU A 131 7.17 15.27 10.17
CA LEU A 131 6.92 14.07 9.38
C LEU A 131 5.90 13.21 10.12
N ILE A 132 4.86 12.80 9.41
CA ILE A 132 3.78 11.96 9.94
C ILE A 132 3.70 10.71 9.07
N TYR A 133 3.73 9.55 9.69
CA TYR A 133 3.50 8.27 9.03
C TYR A 133 2.28 7.61 9.64
N THR A 134 1.24 7.38 8.84
CA THR A 134 0.01 6.73 9.30
C THR A 134 -0.18 5.41 8.56
N LEU A 135 -0.31 4.32 9.31
CA LEU A 135 -0.71 3.03 8.77
C LEU A 135 -2.19 2.81 9.03
N VAL A 136 -2.90 2.31 8.03
CA VAL A 136 -4.30 1.88 8.15
C VAL A 136 -4.44 0.50 7.51
N TYR A 137 -4.97 -0.47 8.24
CA TYR A 137 -5.20 -1.82 7.73
C TYR A 137 -6.25 -2.55 8.57
N ASP A 138 -6.72 -3.67 8.05
CA ASP A 138 -7.59 -4.61 8.75
C ASP A 138 -6.73 -5.73 9.34
N ASP A 139 -6.76 -5.90 10.65
CA ASP A 139 -6.02 -6.90 11.39
C ASP A 139 -6.91 -8.04 11.94
N SER A 140 -8.15 -8.14 11.44
CA SER A 140 -9.12 -9.16 11.87
C SER A 140 -8.66 -10.60 11.66
N THR A 141 -7.64 -10.82 10.82
CA THR A 141 -7.03 -12.13 10.60
C THR A 141 -6.07 -12.57 11.71
N LEU A 142 -5.67 -11.66 12.60
CA LEU A 142 -4.85 -11.99 13.76
C LEU A 142 -5.68 -12.72 14.84
N ALA A 143 -5.06 -13.69 15.48
CA ALA A 143 -5.77 -14.67 16.32
C ALA A 143 -6.53 -14.06 17.50
N ASP A 144 -5.95 -13.04 18.14
CA ASP A 144 -6.48 -12.43 19.37
C ASP A 144 -5.93 -11.01 19.58
N ASP A 145 -6.38 -10.34 20.64
CA ASP A 145 -5.94 -8.99 20.99
C ASP A 145 -4.45 -8.90 21.31
N ALA A 146 -3.88 -9.93 21.91
CA ALA A 146 -2.45 -9.97 22.23
C ALA A 146 -1.60 -10.01 20.95
N ALA A 147 -2.03 -10.79 19.94
CA ALA A 147 -1.39 -10.85 18.64
C ALA A 147 -1.53 -9.52 17.89
N ARG A 148 -2.70 -8.86 17.97
CA ARG A 148 -2.92 -7.53 17.39
C ARG A 148 -2.01 -6.49 18.02
N GLU A 149 -1.97 -6.43 19.36
CA GLU A 149 -1.10 -5.47 20.05
C GLU A 149 0.39 -5.69 19.76
N ALA A 150 0.82 -6.94 19.68
CA ALA A 150 2.21 -7.27 19.31
C ALA A 150 2.55 -6.80 17.88
N ASP A 151 1.65 -6.98 16.91
CA ASP A 151 1.81 -6.46 15.53
C ASP A 151 1.84 -4.91 15.52
N HIS A 152 0.93 -4.25 16.22
CA HIS A 152 0.88 -2.79 16.32
C HIS A 152 2.19 -2.24 16.92
N GLN A 153 2.68 -2.84 17.98
CA GLN A 153 3.93 -2.42 18.62
C GLN A 153 5.15 -2.62 17.72
N GLN A 154 5.19 -3.73 16.99
CA GLN A 154 6.25 -3.98 16.01
C GLN A 154 6.26 -2.92 14.90
N ARG A 155 5.08 -2.56 14.39
CA ARG A 155 4.94 -1.50 13.35
C ARG A 155 5.34 -0.15 13.89
N ARG A 156 4.87 0.24 15.10
CA ARG A 156 5.27 1.48 15.75
C ARG A 156 6.79 1.57 15.85
N THR A 157 7.44 0.53 16.35
CA THR A 157 8.90 0.49 16.49
C THR A 157 9.61 0.66 15.15
N MET A 158 9.18 -0.06 14.12
CA MET A 158 9.79 -0.02 12.80
C MET A 158 9.62 1.35 12.13
N PHE A 159 8.42 1.92 12.14
CA PHE A 159 8.14 3.18 11.45
C PHE A 159 8.56 4.41 12.24
N THR A 160 8.60 4.36 13.58
CA THR A 160 9.24 5.42 14.39
C THR A 160 10.72 5.52 14.05
N ARG A 161 11.42 4.39 13.94
CA ARG A 161 12.80 4.40 13.48
C ARG A 161 12.95 4.96 12.05
N ALA A 162 12.04 4.63 11.15
CA ALA A 162 12.03 5.18 9.80
C ALA A 162 11.89 6.70 9.81
N LEU A 163 10.99 7.23 10.64
CA LEU A 163 10.81 8.68 10.84
C LEU A 163 12.07 9.36 11.40
N GLU A 164 12.75 8.74 12.37
CA GLU A 164 14.01 9.25 12.89
C GLU A 164 15.10 9.26 11.80
N ASN A 165 15.18 8.23 10.98
CA ASN A 165 16.11 8.19 9.85
C ASN A 165 15.80 9.31 8.84
N MET A 166 14.51 9.52 8.50
CA MET A 166 14.11 10.62 7.63
C MET A 166 14.49 11.98 8.22
N LYS A 167 14.28 12.18 9.52
CA LYS A 167 14.69 13.39 10.22
C LYS A 167 16.19 13.63 10.11
N ILE A 168 17.02 12.62 10.39
CA ILE A 168 18.48 12.70 10.26
C ILE A 168 18.88 13.16 8.85
N LEU A 169 18.30 12.53 7.82
CA LEU A 169 18.57 12.87 6.42
C LEU A 169 18.11 14.29 6.06
N ALA A 170 16.91 14.68 6.48
CA ALA A 170 16.33 15.99 6.21
C ALA A 170 17.12 17.12 6.88
N GLU A 171 17.70 16.88 8.05
CA GLU A 171 18.55 17.81 8.78
C GLU A 171 20.01 17.79 8.30
N GLY A 172 20.36 16.98 7.27
CA GLY A 172 21.70 16.92 6.65
C GLY A 172 22.67 15.95 7.33
N GLY A 173 22.17 15.08 8.19
CA GLY A 173 22.96 14.04 8.87
C GLY A 173 23.18 12.79 8.01
N THR A 174 23.97 11.87 8.55
CA THR A 174 24.26 10.56 7.97
C THR A 174 23.62 9.46 8.82
N LEU A 175 22.98 8.50 8.16
CA LEU A 175 22.35 7.40 8.87
C LEU A 175 23.36 6.48 9.56
N PRO A 176 23.03 5.98 10.77
CA PRO A 176 23.81 4.91 11.38
C PRO A 176 23.75 3.65 10.49
N PRO A 177 24.72 2.73 10.61
CA PRO A 177 24.65 1.45 9.90
C PRO A 177 23.33 0.74 10.14
N ALA A 178 22.79 0.09 9.08
CA ALA A 178 21.59 -0.74 9.22
C ALA A 178 21.83 -1.80 10.31
N PRO A 179 20.83 -2.10 11.17
CA PRO A 179 20.96 -3.23 12.09
C PRO A 179 21.22 -4.50 11.29
N ALA A 180 22.10 -5.35 11.82
CA ALA A 180 22.30 -6.67 11.26
C ALA A 180 20.94 -7.36 11.10
N ARG A 181 20.59 -7.76 9.88
CA ARG A 181 19.37 -8.54 9.64
C ARG A 181 19.52 -9.83 10.44
N GLY A 182 18.74 -9.97 11.52
CA GLY A 182 18.70 -11.21 12.29
C GLY A 182 18.45 -12.35 11.31
N GLY A 183 19.44 -13.23 11.15
CA GLY A 183 19.30 -14.40 10.29
C GLY A 183 18.05 -15.15 10.73
N ARG A 184 17.08 -15.32 9.83
CA ARG A 184 16.01 -16.29 10.04
C ARG A 184 16.72 -17.62 10.27
N GLY A 185 16.75 -18.08 11.53
CA GLY A 185 17.35 -19.33 11.93
C GLY A 185 16.81 -20.44 11.05
N GLY A 186 17.63 -20.91 10.11
CA GLY A 186 17.34 -22.10 9.36
C GLY A 186 17.12 -23.24 10.39
N LYS A 187 15.90 -23.74 10.48
CA LYS A 187 15.65 -25.02 11.19
C LYS A 187 16.54 -26.06 10.57
N GLY A 188 17.63 -26.38 11.25
CA GLY A 188 18.52 -27.47 10.90
C GLY A 188 17.70 -28.74 10.76
N LYS A 189 17.69 -29.32 9.55
CA LYS A 189 17.22 -30.68 9.33
C LYS A 189 18.09 -31.60 10.19
N GLY A 190 17.52 -32.11 11.27
CA GLY A 190 18.10 -33.21 12.04
C GLY A 190 18.32 -34.40 11.11
N LYS A 191 19.58 -34.73 10.83
CA LYS A 191 19.94 -36.00 10.21
C LYS A 191 19.65 -37.10 11.23
N GLY A 192 18.58 -37.86 11.00
CA GLY A 192 18.43 -39.16 11.64
C GLY A 192 19.59 -40.05 11.26
N LYS A 193 20.31 -40.53 12.25
CA LYS A 193 21.20 -41.69 12.11
C LYS A 193 20.38 -42.92 12.48
N GLN A 194 20.40 -43.87 11.57
CA GLN A 194 20.06 -45.26 11.84
C GLN A 194 21.07 -45.88 12.82
#